data_ac10cf81d7849619661d7692e5ddd499
#
_entry.id   ac10cf81d7849619661d7692e5ddd499
#
_cell.length_a   1.000
_cell.length_b   1.000
_cell.length_c   1.000
_cell.angle_alpha   90.00
_cell.angle_beta   90.00
_cell.angle_gamma   90.00
#
_symmetry.space_group_name_H-M   'P 1'
#
loop_
_entity.id
_entity.type
_entity.pdbx_description
1 polymer ?
#
loop_
_entity_poly.entity_id
_entity_poly.type
_entity_poly.pdbx_seq_one_letter_code
_entity_poly.pdbx_strand_id
1 'polypeptide(L)'
;YYKVNLDGSGQRLLTPGDGTHSLEISKDGKWGIDRYSRMDLPTVMQVVDIDNPEKTFVVDSMDVSGLRAAGWKAPELFTVKAADGVTDLYGIMYLPSDFDPKKKYPVITNVYPGPQDDQVTRGFAVDDNGNQSLAEIGFVVINASSRGSSPLRGRDFYTYGYGNLRDYPLADDKHTIEELAKSHSFIDLNRVGIYGHSGGAFQTAAAMMTYPDFYKVGVAASGNHDNNIYIQWWGEVFHGLDEVTDSV
;
A
#
# COMPACT_ATOMS: atom_id res chain seq x y z
N TYR A 1 3.48 1.97 19.52
CA TYR A 1 4.30 1.13 20.42
C TYR A 1 3.62 1.03 21.79
N TYR A 2 3.73 -0.13 22.39
CA TYR A 2 3.18 -0.41 23.71
C TYR A 2 4.25 -0.95 24.65
N LYS A 3 4.16 -0.60 25.94
CA LYS A 3 4.89 -1.25 27.04
C LYS A 3 3.92 -2.14 27.80
N VAL A 4 4.35 -3.35 28.15
CA VAL A 4 3.57 -4.33 28.90
C VAL A 4 4.51 -5.11 29.81
N ASN A 5 4.06 -5.50 30.99
CA ASN A 5 4.81 -6.38 31.87
C ASN A 5 4.85 -7.82 31.32
N LEU A 6 5.84 -8.61 31.72
CA LEU A 6 5.97 -10.00 31.25
C LEU A 6 4.78 -10.90 31.61
N ASP A 7 4.03 -10.55 32.65
CA ASP A 7 2.79 -11.22 33.05
C ASP A 7 1.56 -10.75 32.28
N GLY A 8 1.72 -9.83 31.31
CA GLY A 8 0.65 -9.25 30.50
C GLY A 8 -0.07 -8.07 31.13
N SER A 9 0.26 -7.72 32.39
CA SER A 9 -0.35 -6.56 33.05
C SER A 9 0.30 -5.24 32.64
N GLY A 10 -0.30 -4.11 33.01
CA GLY A 10 0.30 -2.78 32.85
C GLY A 10 0.52 -2.35 31.41
N GLN A 11 -0.27 -2.84 30.47
CA GLN A 11 -0.19 -2.40 29.08
C GLN A 11 -0.49 -0.90 28.97
N ARG A 12 0.41 -0.16 28.32
CA ARG A 12 0.21 1.25 28.03
C ARG A 12 0.81 1.63 26.68
N LEU A 13 0.18 2.59 26.02
CA LEU A 13 0.64 3.16 24.76
C LEU A 13 1.81 4.12 25.03
N LEU A 14 2.92 3.96 24.31
CA LEU A 14 4.10 4.84 24.39
C LEU A 14 4.09 5.94 23.33
N THR A 15 3.38 5.73 22.24
CA THR A 15 3.31 6.66 21.09
C THR A 15 1.86 7.05 20.81
N PRO A 16 1.28 7.96 21.59
CA PRO A 16 -0.16 8.28 21.52
C PRO A 16 -0.56 9.11 20.30
N GLY A 17 0.40 9.67 19.55
CA GLY A 17 0.13 10.45 18.33
C GLY A 17 -0.52 9.61 17.23
N ASP A 18 -1.34 10.26 16.41
CA ASP A 18 -1.91 9.64 15.21
C ASP A 18 -0.88 9.64 14.07
N GLY A 19 -0.41 8.46 13.70
CA GLY A 19 0.58 8.30 12.64
C GLY A 19 1.28 6.96 12.64
N THR A 20 2.20 6.82 11.71
CA THR A 20 3.16 5.71 11.65
C THR A 20 4.40 6.10 12.43
N HIS A 21 4.69 5.35 13.49
CA HIS A 21 5.74 5.63 14.44
C HIS A 21 6.94 4.71 14.26
N SER A 22 8.13 5.24 14.56
CA SER A 22 9.37 4.51 14.73
C SER A 22 10.04 4.95 16.03
N LEU A 23 9.96 4.11 17.07
CA LEU A 23 10.44 4.41 18.41
C LEU A 23 11.74 3.67 18.70
N GLU A 24 12.81 4.42 18.99
CA GLU A 24 14.07 3.91 19.49
C GLU A 24 14.19 4.25 20.97
N ILE A 25 14.36 3.24 21.83
CA ILE A 25 14.44 3.43 23.28
C ILE A 25 15.91 3.51 23.71
N SER A 26 16.21 4.46 24.60
CA SER A 26 17.54 4.63 25.20
C SER A 26 17.96 3.39 26.02
N LYS A 27 19.27 3.20 26.18
CA LYS A 27 19.82 2.01 26.89
C LYS A 27 19.33 1.88 28.34
N ASP A 28 19.05 3.00 28.99
CA ASP A 28 18.54 3.01 30.38
C ASP A 28 17.00 2.85 30.46
N GLY A 29 16.33 2.75 29.30
CA GLY A 29 14.90 2.54 29.21
C GLY A 29 14.01 3.71 29.62
N LYS A 30 14.58 4.91 29.84
CA LYS A 30 13.86 6.08 30.36
C LYS A 30 13.32 6.98 29.27
N TRP A 31 14.02 7.07 28.16
CA TRP A 31 13.71 7.97 27.06
C TRP A 31 13.57 7.21 25.75
N GLY A 32 12.81 7.75 24.83
CA GLY A 32 12.73 7.28 23.47
C GLY A 32 12.85 8.42 22.47
N ILE A 33 13.42 8.14 21.30
CA ILE A 33 13.30 9.00 20.13
C ILE A 33 12.23 8.39 19.25
N ASP A 34 11.14 9.11 19.06
CA ASP A 34 10.02 8.72 18.20
C ASP A 34 10.03 9.59 16.95
N ARG A 35 10.03 8.94 15.80
CA ARG A 35 9.81 9.58 14.50
C ARG A 35 8.46 9.12 13.99
N TYR A 36 7.56 10.05 13.76
CA TYR A 36 6.25 9.71 13.23
C TYR A 36 5.83 10.61 12.08
N SER A 37 4.98 10.09 11.24
CA SER A 37 4.43 10.81 10.10
C SER A 37 3.09 10.20 9.67
N ARG A 38 2.35 10.94 8.86
CA ARG A 38 1.23 10.46 8.05
C ARG A 38 1.45 10.91 6.62
N MET A 39 0.64 10.46 5.70
CA MET A 39 0.73 10.93 4.32
C MET A 39 0.57 12.44 4.17
N ASP A 40 -0.27 13.06 5.02
CA ASP A 40 -0.55 14.49 5.08
C ASP A 40 0.28 15.24 6.15
N LEU A 41 1.01 14.51 7.00
CA LEU A 41 1.85 15.03 8.06
C LEU A 41 3.31 14.68 7.81
N PRO A 42 4.16 15.67 7.45
CA PRO A 42 5.61 15.46 7.35
C PRO A 42 6.21 14.90 8.62
N THR A 43 7.33 14.20 8.50
CA THR A 43 7.98 13.54 9.63
C THR A 43 8.30 14.52 10.76
N VAL A 44 7.83 14.17 11.94
CA VAL A 44 8.13 14.83 13.21
C VAL A 44 9.04 13.94 14.03
N MET A 45 10.09 14.50 14.60
CA MET A 45 10.99 13.84 15.54
C MET A 45 10.78 14.42 16.93
N GLN A 46 10.52 13.54 17.90
CA GLN A 46 10.27 13.93 19.28
C GLN A 46 10.99 13.01 20.27
N VAL A 47 11.27 13.54 21.47
CA VAL A 47 11.71 12.75 22.61
C VAL A 47 10.49 12.42 23.46
N VAL A 48 10.37 11.16 23.86
CA VAL A 48 9.29 10.62 24.69
C VAL A 48 9.85 10.18 26.03
N ASP A 49 9.23 10.61 27.13
CA ASP A 49 9.46 10.05 28.46
C ASP A 49 8.75 8.69 28.55
N ILE A 50 9.52 7.60 28.67
CA ILE A 50 8.95 6.23 28.65
C ILE A 50 8.06 5.98 29.89
N ASP A 51 8.26 6.67 30.97
CA ASP A 51 7.44 6.55 32.18
C ASP A 51 6.22 7.50 32.16
N ASN A 52 6.27 8.56 31.36
CA ASN A 52 5.18 9.52 31.17
C ASN A 52 5.01 9.84 29.66
N PRO A 53 4.45 8.95 28.84
CA PRO A 53 4.40 9.11 27.38
C PRO A 53 3.65 10.35 26.89
N GLU A 54 2.83 10.97 27.74
CA GLU A 54 2.17 12.25 27.46
C GLU A 54 3.15 13.44 27.47
N LYS A 55 4.36 13.26 28.05
CA LYS A 55 5.42 14.26 28.02
C LYS A 55 6.32 14.02 26.84
N THR A 56 6.11 14.78 25.78
CA THR A 56 6.92 14.74 24.58
C THR A 56 7.57 16.10 24.32
N PHE A 57 8.74 16.07 23.71
CA PHE A 57 9.43 17.27 23.24
C PHE A 57 9.71 17.11 21.75
N VAL A 58 9.10 17.95 20.93
CA VAL A 58 9.44 18.01 19.52
C VAL A 58 10.86 18.53 19.37
N VAL A 59 11.71 17.74 18.74
CA VAL A 59 13.11 18.10 18.45
C VAL A 59 13.19 18.79 17.11
N ASP A 60 12.49 18.22 16.11
CA ASP A 60 12.50 18.75 14.75
C ASP A 60 11.29 18.27 13.97
N SER A 61 10.96 18.95 12.89
CA SER A 61 9.94 18.55 11.94
C SER A 61 10.39 18.86 10.51
N MET A 62 10.12 17.97 9.58
CA MET A 62 10.47 18.16 8.18
C MET A 62 9.76 19.40 7.62
N ASP A 63 10.54 20.35 7.12
CA ASP A 63 10.00 21.51 6.41
C ASP A 63 9.66 21.15 4.94
N VAL A 64 8.39 21.26 4.60
CA VAL A 64 7.86 21.05 3.24
C VAL A 64 7.25 22.32 2.66
N SER A 65 7.57 23.48 3.21
CA SER A 65 7.03 24.78 2.77
C SER A 65 7.33 25.04 1.29
N GLY A 66 8.55 24.77 0.85
CA GLY A 66 8.97 24.90 -0.55
C GLY A 66 8.20 23.96 -1.49
N LEU A 67 7.94 22.72 -1.04
CA LEU A 67 7.18 21.74 -1.79
C LEU A 67 5.70 22.19 -1.97
N ARG A 68 5.08 22.66 -0.88
CA ARG A 68 3.71 23.20 -0.92
C ARG A 68 3.62 24.47 -1.76
N ALA A 69 4.62 25.34 -1.70
CA ALA A 69 4.68 26.53 -2.55
C ALA A 69 4.81 26.19 -4.04
N ALA A 70 5.39 25.04 -4.38
CA ALA A 70 5.45 24.49 -5.74
C ALA A 70 4.12 23.84 -6.20
N GLY A 71 3.10 23.79 -5.32
CA GLY A 71 1.79 23.23 -5.65
C GLY A 71 1.57 21.78 -5.22
N TRP A 72 2.57 21.12 -4.63
CA TRP A 72 2.42 19.75 -4.14
C TRP A 72 1.28 19.63 -3.12
N LYS A 73 0.49 18.59 -3.24
CA LYS A 73 -0.58 18.21 -2.32
C LYS A 73 -0.34 16.79 -1.84
N ALA A 74 -0.71 16.54 -0.59
CA ALA A 74 -0.70 15.18 -0.07
C ALA A 74 -1.68 14.30 -0.88
N PRO A 75 -1.33 13.06 -1.16
CA PRO A 75 -2.25 12.14 -1.82
C PRO A 75 -3.46 11.84 -0.93
N GLU A 76 -4.53 11.37 -1.56
CA GLU A 76 -5.80 11.13 -0.88
C GLU A 76 -5.94 9.67 -0.48
N LEU A 77 -6.28 9.42 0.80
CA LEU A 77 -6.65 8.09 1.27
C LEU A 77 -8.09 7.79 0.89
N PHE A 78 -8.34 6.57 0.44
CA PHE A 78 -9.69 6.10 0.17
C PHE A 78 -9.96 4.73 0.76
N THR A 79 -11.23 4.41 0.89
CA THR A 79 -11.71 3.07 1.25
C THR A 79 -12.81 2.68 0.27
N VAL A 80 -12.72 1.47 -0.27
CA VAL A 80 -13.74 0.88 -1.14
C VAL A 80 -14.04 -0.55 -0.68
N LYS A 81 -15.17 -1.10 -1.10
CA LYS A 81 -15.42 -2.53 -0.93
C LYS A 81 -14.63 -3.32 -1.96
N ALA A 82 -14.13 -4.49 -1.55
CA ALA A 82 -13.56 -5.48 -2.47
C ALA A 82 -14.64 -6.03 -3.42
N ALA A 83 -14.24 -6.79 -4.41
CA ALA A 83 -15.16 -7.43 -5.35
C ALA A 83 -16.18 -8.38 -4.70
N ASP A 84 -15.97 -8.77 -3.42
CA ASP A 84 -16.94 -9.55 -2.63
C ASP A 84 -18.08 -8.69 -2.05
N GLY A 85 -18.01 -7.37 -2.17
CA GLY A 85 -19.00 -6.42 -1.66
C GLY A 85 -18.99 -6.20 -0.15
N VAL A 86 -18.10 -6.87 0.61
CA VAL A 86 -18.10 -6.84 2.09
C VAL A 86 -16.76 -6.37 2.66
N THR A 87 -15.62 -6.84 2.13
CA THR A 87 -14.29 -6.56 2.65
C THR A 87 -13.88 -5.13 2.31
N ASP A 88 -13.43 -4.35 3.31
CA ASP A 88 -12.87 -3.03 3.05
C ASP A 88 -11.46 -3.15 2.48
N LEU A 89 -11.20 -2.45 1.39
CA LEU A 89 -9.88 -2.22 0.82
C LEU A 89 -9.48 -0.78 1.01
N TYR A 90 -8.23 -0.56 1.37
CA TYR A 90 -7.67 0.76 1.56
C TYR A 90 -6.74 1.10 0.40
N GLY A 91 -6.68 2.35 0.04
CA GLY A 91 -5.80 2.78 -1.04
C GLY A 91 -5.43 4.25 -0.94
N ILE A 92 -4.58 4.63 -1.87
CA ILE A 92 -4.02 5.95 -2.02
C ILE A 92 -4.26 6.40 -3.46
N MET A 93 -4.74 7.61 -3.62
CA MET A 93 -4.92 8.25 -4.92
C MET A 93 -4.03 9.48 -5.02
N TYR A 94 -3.18 9.50 -6.04
CA TYR A 94 -2.28 10.59 -6.36
C TYR A 94 -2.86 11.40 -7.49
N LEU A 95 -2.94 12.71 -7.29
CA LEU A 95 -3.47 13.67 -8.26
C LEU A 95 -2.36 14.66 -8.66
N PRO A 96 -2.35 15.17 -9.89
CA PRO A 96 -1.38 16.18 -10.30
C PRO A 96 -1.56 17.48 -9.51
N SER A 97 -0.50 18.27 -9.36
CA SER A 97 -0.56 19.56 -8.64
C SER A 97 -1.51 20.55 -9.28
N ASP A 98 -1.67 20.49 -10.60
CA ASP A 98 -2.62 21.31 -11.39
C ASP A 98 -3.99 20.65 -11.61
N PHE A 99 -4.35 19.70 -10.75
CA PHE A 99 -5.59 18.94 -10.85
C PHE A 99 -6.84 19.83 -10.99
N ASP A 100 -7.63 19.52 -12.02
CA ASP A 100 -8.91 20.15 -12.30
C ASP A 100 -10.02 19.09 -12.29
N PRO A 101 -10.95 19.12 -11.31
CA PRO A 101 -12.02 18.12 -11.18
C PRO A 101 -13.01 18.09 -12.35
N LYS A 102 -12.96 19.08 -13.24
CA LYS A 102 -13.79 19.14 -14.46
C LYS A 102 -13.20 18.40 -15.65
N LYS A 103 -11.92 18.04 -15.58
CA LYS A 103 -11.24 17.28 -16.63
C LYS A 103 -11.42 15.79 -16.42
N LYS A 104 -11.15 15.01 -17.45
CA LYS A 104 -11.05 13.55 -17.43
C LYS A 104 -9.58 13.14 -17.49
N TYR A 105 -9.16 12.29 -16.56
CA TYR A 105 -7.80 11.81 -16.47
C TYR A 105 -7.70 10.31 -16.77
N PRO A 106 -6.70 9.88 -17.54
CA PRO A 106 -6.34 8.48 -17.59
C PRO A 106 -5.90 7.99 -16.21
N VAL A 107 -6.17 6.74 -15.92
CA VAL A 107 -5.82 6.12 -14.64
C VAL A 107 -4.66 5.16 -14.83
N ILE A 108 -3.73 5.16 -13.89
CA ILE A 108 -2.71 4.12 -13.77
C ILE A 108 -2.84 3.50 -12.37
N THR A 109 -2.95 2.18 -12.30
CA THR A 109 -2.81 1.46 -11.03
C THR A 109 -1.39 0.89 -10.90
N ASN A 110 -0.77 1.19 -9.77
CA ASN A 110 0.52 0.61 -9.36
C ASN A 110 0.23 -0.59 -8.46
N VAL A 111 0.68 -1.77 -8.86
CA VAL A 111 0.34 -3.01 -8.18
C VAL A 111 1.56 -3.80 -7.74
N TYR A 112 1.47 -4.35 -6.52
CA TYR A 112 2.40 -5.34 -6.02
C TYR A 112 1.64 -6.26 -5.05
N PRO A 113 1.02 -7.31 -5.54
CA PRO A 113 0.18 -8.18 -4.73
C PRO A 113 1.01 -9.23 -3.98
N GLY A 114 2.26 -8.98 -3.71
CA GLY A 114 3.10 -9.92 -3.00
C GLY A 114 2.34 -10.47 -1.79
N PRO A 115 2.31 -11.81 -1.56
CA PRO A 115 1.62 -12.33 -0.39
C PRO A 115 2.20 -11.67 0.86
N GLN A 116 1.31 -11.15 1.73
CA GLN A 116 1.66 -10.45 2.98
C GLN A 116 2.36 -9.10 2.82
N ASP A 117 2.30 -8.49 1.66
CA ASP A 117 2.82 -7.15 1.44
C ASP A 117 1.67 -6.14 1.28
N ASP A 118 1.67 -5.11 2.14
CA ASP A 118 0.71 -4.02 2.07
C ASP A 118 1.36 -2.80 1.42
N GLN A 119 1.01 -2.55 0.18
CA GLN A 119 1.56 -1.42 -0.58
C GLN A 119 1.02 -0.06 -0.16
N VAL A 120 0.03 -0.02 0.70
CA VAL A 120 -0.54 1.25 1.17
C VAL A 120 0.39 1.87 2.20
N THR A 121 1.30 2.72 1.75
CA THR A 121 2.21 3.49 2.60
C THR A 121 1.41 4.44 3.48
N ARG A 122 1.61 4.38 4.78
CA ARG A 122 0.90 5.23 5.76
C ARG A 122 1.72 6.41 6.24
N GLY A 123 3.03 6.36 6.04
CA GLY A 123 3.97 7.42 6.39
C GLY A 123 4.06 8.50 5.31
N PHE A 124 4.70 9.61 5.66
CA PHE A 124 4.94 10.70 4.72
C PHE A 124 5.94 10.30 3.65
N ALA A 125 5.57 10.52 2.41
CA ALA A 125 6.45 10.41 1.25
C ALA A 125 6.09 11.50 0.25
N VAL A 126 7.10 12.15 -0.33
CA VAL A 126 6.90 13.18 -1.36
C VAL A 126 6.48 12.54 -2.67
N ASP A 127 7.12 11.43 -3.00
CA ASP A 127 6.88 10.66 -4.23
C ASP A 127 7.04 9.17 -3.91
N ASP A 128 5.95 8.56 -3.48
CA ASP A 128 5.95 7.15 -3.09
C ASP A 128 6.05 6.25 -4.34
N ASN A 129 7.21 5.62 -4.52
CA ASN A 129 7.53 4.73 -5.65
C ASN A 129 7.30 5.35 -7.05
N GLY A 130 7.45 6.65 -7.22
CA GLY A 130 7.22 7.35 -8.47
C GLY A 130 5.75 7.65 -8.78
N ASN A 131 4.82 7.36 -7.85
CA ASN A 131 3.40 7.55 -8.07
C ASN A 131 3.01 9.03 -8.24
N GLN A 132 3.58 9.92 -7.41
CA GLN A 132 3.34 11.36 -7.57
C GLN A 132 3.96 11.89 -8.86
N SER A 133 5.16 11.45 -9.22
CA SER A 133 5.80 11.83 -10.50
C SER A 133 4.94 11.43 -11.71
N LEU A 134 4.32 10.26 -11.69
CA LEU A 134 3.35 9.86 -12.72
C LEU A 134 2.10 10.73 -12.71
N ALA A 135 1.62 11.12 -11.54
CA ALA A 135 0.47 12.02 -11.44
C ALA A 135 0.79 13.39 -12.04
N GLU A 136 2.00 13.94 -11.80
CA GLU A 136 2.42 15.24 -12.33
C GLU A 136 2.47 15.32 -13.87
N ILE A 137 2.59 14.19 -14.55
CA ILE A 137 2.52 14.16 -16.02
C ILE A 137 1.09 13.93 -16.56
N GLY A 138 0.07 13.99 -15.70
CA GLY A 138 -1.34 14.07 -16.08
C GLY A 138 -2.13 12.78 -15.91
N PHE A 139 -1.73 11.90 -15.02
CA PHE A 139 -2.49 10.70 -14.64
C PHE A 139 -3.16 10.87 -13.28
N VAL A 140 -4.24 10.14 -13.05
CA VAL A 140 -4.66 9.74 -11.70
C VAL A 140 -3.97 8.42 -11.41
N VAL A 141 -3.14 8.38 -10.36
CA VAL A 141 -2.44 7.16 -9.99
C VAL A 141 -3.08 6.55 -8.74
N ILE A 142 -3.36 5.26 -8.78
CA ILE A 142 -4.01 4.51 -7.72
C ILE A 142 -3.04 3.43 -7.22
N ASN A 143 -2.90 3.35 -5.92
CA ASN A 143 -2.24 2.24 -5.24
C ASN A 143 -3.24 1.72 -4.19
N ALA A 144 -3.65 0.47 -4.28
CA ALA A 144 -4.66 -0.10 -3.41
C ALA A 144 -4.22 -1.44 -2.83
N SER A 145 -4.65 -1.71 -1.60
CA SER A 145 -4.57 -3.06 -1.05
C SER A 145 -5.56 -3.98 -1.77
N SER A 146 -5.24 -5.25 -1.84
CA SER A 146 -6.16 -6.32 -2.23
C SER A 146 -6.32 -7.32 -1.09
N ARG A 147 -7.34 -8.17 -1.13
CA ARG A 147 -7.38 -9.31 -0.20
C ARG A 147 -6.12 -10.14 -0.41
N GLY A 148 -5.50 -10.58 0.69
CA GLY A 148 -4.21 -11.28 0.64
C GLY A 148 -2.99 -10.41 0.87
N SER A 149 -3.11 -9.08 0.91
CA SER A 149 -1.97 -8.17 0.99
C SER A 149 -1.43 -7.98 2.42
N SER A 150 -2.26 -7.62 3.37
CA SER A 150 -1.78 -7.16 4.68
C SER A 150 -1.77 -8.24 5.77
N PRO A 151 -0.61 -8.55 6.40
CA PRO A 151 -0.55 -9.45 7.54
C PRO A 151 -1.21 -8.89 8.80
N LEU A 152 -1.46 -7.58 8.85
CA LEU A 152 -2.05 -6.91 10.02
C LEU A 152 -3.57 -7.07 10.10
N ARG A 153 -4.21 -7.67 9.08
CA ARG A 153 -5.66 -7.83 9.00
C ARG A 153 -6.16 -9.22 9.37
N GLY A 154 -5.29 -10.04 9.97
CA GLY A 154 -5.62 -11.38 10.41
C GLY A 154 -5.34 -12.44 9.33
N ARG A 155 -5.28 -13.71 9.79
CA ARG A 155 -4.85 -14.84 9.00
C ARG A 155 -5.67 -15.03 7.72
N ASP A 156 -6.97 -15.06 7.83
CA ASP A 156 -7.87 -15.35 6.70
C ASP A 156 -7.76 -14.29 5.59
N PHE A 157 -7.44 -13.06 5.97
CA PHE A 157 -7.19 -11.98 5.01
C PHE A 157 -5.87 -12.18 4.28
N TYR A 158 -4.75 -12.34 4.98
CA TYR A 158 -3.45 -12.38 4.30
C TYR A 158 -3.15 -13.71 3.59
N THR A 159 -3.83 -14.80 3.96
CA THR A 159 -3.70 -16.09 3.25
C THR A 159 -4.68 -16.25 2.10
N TYR A 160 -5.50 -15.25 1.81
CA TYR A 160 -6.54 -15.31 0.78
C TYR A 160 -6.01 -15.70 -0.60
N GLY A 161 -4.79 -15.25 -0.94
CA GLY A 161 -4.13 -15.54 -2.21
C GLY A 161 -3.36 -16.85 -2.27
N TYR A 162 -3.24 -17.60 -1.16
CA TYR A 162 -2.45 -18.83 -1.14
C TYR A 162 -3.04 -19.89 -2.06
N GLY A 163 -2.19 -20.55 -2.84
CA GLY A 163 -2.59 -21.48 -3.89
C GLY A 163 -3.09 -20.83 -5.19
N ASN A 164 -3.29 -19.51 -5.21
CA ASN A 164 -3.78 -18.77 -6.40
C ASN A 164 -3.11 -17.40 -6.55
N LEU A 165 -1.79 -17.35 -6.50
CA LEU A 165 -1.03 -16.09 -6.45
C LEU A 165 -1.16 -15.23 -7.72
N ARG A 166 -1.58 -15.79 -8.84
CA ARG A 166 -1.77 -15.04 -10.08
C ARG A 166 -3.07 -14.23 -10.08
N ASP A 167 -4.18 -14.85 -9.66
CA ASP A 167 -5.51 -14.34 -10.00
C ASP A 167 -6.22 -13.66 -8.82
N TYR A 168 -5.79 -13.93 -7.58
CA TYR A 168 -6.52 -13.48 -6.39
C TYR A 168 -6.71 -11.95 -6.30
N PRO A 169 -5.78 -11.09 -6.76
CA PRO A 169 -5.94 -9.64 -6.63
C PRO A 169 -6.70 -9.00 -7.79
N LEU A 170 -6.83 -9.71 -8.93
CA LEU A 170 -7.26 -9.11 -10.20
C LEU A 170 -8.67 -8.50 -10.14
N ALA A 171 -9.61 -9.23 -9.52
CA ALA A 171 -10.97 -8.76 -9.39
C ALA A 171 -11.07 -7.56 -8.45
N ASP A 172 -10.33 -7.56 -7.36
CA ASP A 172 -10.32 -6.47 -6.38
C ASP A 172 -9.73 -5.19 -6.98
N ASP A 173 -8.63 -5.28 -7.73
CA ASP A 173 -8.02 -4.11 -8.38
C ASP A 173 -8.94 -3.47 -9.42
N LYS A 174 -9.50 -4.29 -10.30
CA LYS A 174 -10.45 -3.78 -11.29
C LYS A 174 -11.66 -3.13 -10.62
N HIS A 175 -12.24 -3.83 -9.64
CA HIS A 175 -13.41 -3.34 -8.90
C HIS A 175 -13.12 -2.03 -8.15
N THR A 176 -11.94 -1.91 -7.55
CA THR A 176 -11.50 -0.67 -6.88
C THR A 176 -11.55 0.54 -7.81
N ILE A 177 -11.03 0.41 -9.02
CA ILE A 177 -11.05 1.50 -10.00
C ILE A 177 -12.48 1.82 -10.43
N GLU A 178 -13.32 0.80 -10.62
CA GLU A 178 -14.74 0.98 -10.98
C GLU A 178 -15.53 1.66 -9.86
N GLU A 179 -15.30 1.30 -8.60
CA GLU A 179 -15.95 1.95 -7.45
C GLU A 179 -15.52 3.42 -7.30
N LEU A 180 -14.22 3.69 -7.46
CA LEU A 180 -13.73 5.07 -7.43
C LEU A 180 -14.34 5.91 -8.56
N ALA A 181 -14.51 5.36 -9.75
CA ALA A 181 -15.11 6.08 -10.87
C ALA A 181 -16.59 6.44 -10.65
N LYS A 182 -17.32 5.74 -9.78
CA LYS A 182 -18.71 6.10 -9.41
C LYS A 182 -18.78 7.39 -8.60
N SER A 183 -17.78 7.64 -7.77
CA SER A 183 -17.72 8.83 -6.90
C SER A 183 -16.82 9.95 -7.46
N HIS A 184 -15.94 9.63 -8.41
CA HIS A 184 -14.95 10.54 -8.96
C HIS A 184 -15.12 10.70 -10.47
N SER A 185 -15.94 11.67 -10.88
CA SER A 185 -16.28 11.88 -12.30
C SER A 185 -15.08 12.18 -13.19
N PHE A 186 -13.94 12.56 -12.64
CA PHE A 186 -12.69 12.82 -13.37
C PHE A 186 -11.95 11.54 -13.79
N ILE A 187 -12.27 10.38 -13.27
CA ILE A 187 -11.70 9.08 -13.67
C ILE A 187 -12.23 8.67 -15.05
N ASP A 188 -11.35 8.33 -15.98
CA ASP A 188 -11.71 7.85 -17.31
C ASP A 188 -11.47 6.34 -17.43
N LEU A 189 -12.52 5.55 -17.28
CA LEU A 189 -12.48 4.09 -17.39
C LEU A 189 -12.12 3.58 -18.80
N ASN A 190 -12.12 4.42 -19.82
CA ASN A 190 -11.66 4.05 -21.17
C ASN A 190 -10.15 4.14 -21.34
N ARG A 191 -9.43 4.72 -20.37
CA ARG A 191 -8.00 4.93 -20.39
C ARG A 191 -7.36 4.46 -19.08
N VAL A 192 -7.41 3.15 -18.84
CA VAL A 192 -6.84 2.52 -17.64
C VAL A 192 -5.56 1.77 -18.01
N GLY A 193 -4.48 2.09 -17.32
CA GLY A 193 -3.20 1.39 -17.39
C GLY A 193 -2.87 0.70 -16.06
N ILE A 194 -1.97 -0.26 -16.11
CA ILE A 194 -1.48 -1.01 -14.95
C ILE A 194 0.03 -1.17 -15.03
N TYR A 195 0.74 -1.01 -13.92
CA TYR A 195 2.15 -1.35 -13.89
C TYR A 195 2.56 -1.97 -12.56
N GLY A 196 3.62 -2.76 -12.61
CA GLY A 196 4.20 -3.34 -11.42
C GLY A 196 5.56 -3.97 -11.66
N HIS A 197 6.29 -4.15 -10.57
CA HIS A 197 7.59 -4.81 -10.56
C HIS A 197 7.49 -6.15 -9.83
N SER A 198 8.30 -7.16 -10.20
CA SER A 198 8.34 -8.47 -9.54
C SER A 198 6.94 -9.13 -9.51
N GLY A 199 6.38 -9.42 -8.34
CA GLY A 199 5.00 -9.89 -8.20
C GLY A 199 3.96 -8.97 -8.83
N GLY A 200 4.20 -7.66 -8.83
CA GLY A 200 3.37 -6.68 -9.54
C GLY A 200 3.43 -6.82 -11.06
N ALA A 201 4.58 -7.21 -11.62
CA ALA A 201 4.68 -7.51 -13.05
C ALA A 201 3.92 -8.79 -13.42
N PHE A 202 3.98 -9.79 -12.54
CA PHE A 202 3.20 -11.02 -12.69
C PHE A 202 1.70 -10.72 -12.72
N GLN A 203 1.22 -9.91 -11.78
CA GLN A 203 -0.17 -9.44 -11.76
C GLN A 203 -0.51 -8.58 -12.98
N THR A 204 0.36 -7.66 -13.39
CA THR A 204 0.15 -6.81 -14.58
C THR A 204 -0.10 -7.66 -15.82
N ALA A 205 0.75 -8.65 -16.07
CA ALA A 205 0.57 -9.55 -17.22
C ALA A 205 -0.75 -10.34 -17.12
N ALA A 206 -1.07 -10.88 -15.94
CA ALA A 206 -2.32 -11.59 -15.73
C ALA A 206 -3.56 -10.69 -15.93
N ALA A 207 -3.52 -9.45 -15.43
CA ALA A 207 -4.58 -8.47 -15.59
C ALA A 207 -4.84 -8.10 -17.05
N MET A 208 -3.78 -7.87 -17.83
CA MET A 208 -3.88 -7.59 -19.26
C MET A 208 -4.50 -8.74 -20.05
N MET A 209 -4.21 -9.99 -19.66
CA MET A 209 -4.78 -11.17 -20.31
C MET A 209 -6.20 -11.46 -19.87
N THR A 210 -6.53 -11.20 -18.60
CA THR A 210 -7.85 -11.50 -18.02
C THR A 210 -8.89 -10.42 -18.36
N TYR A 211 -8.47 -9.16 -18.39
CA TYR A 211 -9.34 -8.00 -18.63
C TYR A 211 -8.82 -7.13 -19.78
N PRO A 212 -8.66 -7.66 -21.02
CA PRO A 212 -8.08 -6.93 -22.16
C PRO A 212 -8.90 -5.70 -22.57
N ASP A 213 -10.21 -5.73 -22.30
CA ASP A 213 -11.10 -4.61 -22.59
C ASP A 213 -11.09 -3.53 -21.50
N PHE A 214 -10.52 -3.79 -20.34
CA PHE A 214 -10.42 -2.84 -19.25
C PHE A 214 -9.05 -2.16 -19.23
N TYR A 215 -7.96 -2.92 -19.11
CA TYR A 215 -6.60 -2.40 -19.12
C TYR A 215 -6.11 -2.19 -20.56
N LYS A 216 -5.74 -0.95 -20.89
CA LYS A 216 -5.31 -0.56 -22.25
C LYS A 216 -3.80 -0.61 -22.43
N VAL A 217 -3.05 -0.46 -21.32
CA VAL A 217 -1.59 -0.46 -21.30
C VAL A 217 -1.11 -1.17 -20.05
N GLY A 218 -0.08 -2.00 -20.18
CA GLY A 218 0.59 -2.65 -19.06
C GLY A 218 2.10 -2.51 -19.13
N VAL A 219 2.74 -2.22 -17.99
CA VAL A 219 4.20 -2.24 -17.85
C VAL A 219 4.58 -3.26 -16.78
N ALA A 220 5.17 -4.38 -17.21
CA ALA A 220 5.53 -5.50 -16.37
C ALA A 220 7.07 -5.62 -16.29
N ALA A 221 7.66 -5.28 -15.14
CA ALA A 221 9.10 -5.31 -14.95
C ALA A 221 9.52 -6.46 -14.01
N SER A 222 10.39 -7.35 -14.49
CA SER A 222 11.02 -8.43 -13.70
C SER A 222 10.03 -9.40 -13.05
N GLY A 223 8.96 -9.78 -13.74
CA GLY A 223 7.91 -10.65 -13.20
C GLY A 223 8.32 -12.12 -13.13
N ASN A 224 7.86 -12.79 -12.08
CA ASN A 224 8.01 -14.24 -11.89
C ASN A 224 6.86 -15.00 -12.61
N HIS A 225 6.86 -14.93 -13.93
CA HIS A 225 5.74 -15.43 -14.75
C HIS A 225 5.63 -16.96 -14.80
N ASP A 226 6.67 -17.69 -14.42
CA ASP A 226 6.68 -19.14 -14.25
C ASP A 226 7.24 -19.50 -12.87
N ASN A 227 6.35 -19.86 -11.96
CA ASN A 227 6.71 -20.22 -10.59
C ASN A 227 7.30 -21.62 -10.44
N ASN A 228 7.32 -22.45 -11.50
CA ASN A 228 8.02 -23.75 -11.48
C ASN A 228 9.54 -23.56 -11.53
N ILE A 229 10.02 -22.47 -12.08
CA ILE A 229 11.45 -22.12 -12.18
C ILE A 229 11.88 -20.98 -11.28
N TYR A 230 10.95 -20.48 -10.44
CA TYR A 230 11.22 -19.42 -9.48
C TYR A 230 11.84 -20.00 -8.18
N ILE A 231 11.95 -19.22 -7.14
CA ILE A 231 12.55 -19.65 -5.85
C ILE A 231 11.66 -20.72 -5.21
N GLN A 232 12.17 -21.95 -5.09
CA GLN A 232 11.43 -23.12 -4.62
C GLN A 232 10.74 -22.88 -3.27
N TRP A 233 11.48 -22.41 -2.24
CA TRP A 233 10.91 -22.21 -0.91
C TRP A 233 9.73 -21.19 -0.94
N TRP A 234 9.78 -20.20 -1.81
CA TRP A 234 8.70 -19.22 -1.97
C TRP A 234 7.46 -19.88 -2.61
N GLY A 235 7.68 -20.68 -3.65
CA GLY A 235 6.62 -21.44 -4.29
C GLY A 235 5.93 -22.39 -3.31
N GLU A 236 6.70 -23.18 -2.56
CA GLU A 236 6.17 -24.13 -1.57
C GLU A 236 5.37 -23.45 -0.47
N VAL A 237 5.84 -22.29 0.03
CA VAL A 237 5.15 -21.55 1.11
C VAL A 237 3.82 -20.97 0.66
N PHE A 238 3.74 -20.44 -0.56
CA PHE A 238 2.58 -19.66 -1.00
C PHE A 238 1.66 -20.38 -1.99
N HIS A 239 2.19 -21.32 -2.79
CA HIS A 239 1.41 -22.18 -3.69
C HIS A 239 1.06 -23.54 -3.07
N GLY A 240 1.90 -24.03 -2.17
CA GLY A 240 1.83 -25.38 -1.67
C GLY A 240 2.61 -26.38 -2.55
N LEU A 241 2.49 -27.66 -2.22
CA LEU A 241 3.08 -28.77 -2.96
C LEU A 241 1.95 -29.57 -3.60
N ASP A 242 2.06 -29.84 -4.90
CA ASP A 242 1.29 -30.90 -5.55
C ASP A 242 2.06 -32.22 -5.51
N GLU A 243 1.48 -33.23 -4.93
CA GLU A 243 1.99 -34.60 -5.09
C GLU A 243 1.71 -35.07 -6.52
N VAL A 244 2.73 -35.06 -7.36
CA VAL A 244 2.67 -35.79 -8.63
C VAL A 244 2.90 -37.26 -8.32
N THR A 245 1.83 -38.03 -8.17
CA THR A 245 1.93 -39.48 -8.20
C THR A 245 2.21 -39.90 -9.63
N ASP A 246 3.49 -40.13 -9.97
CA ASP A 246 3.82 -40.86 -11.17
C ASP A 246 3.19 -42.25 -11.07
N SER A 247 2.09 -42.42 -11.77
CA SER A 247 1.59 -43.74 -12.10
C SER A 247 2.53 -44.32 -13.17
N VAL A 248 3.53 -45.09 -12.74
CA VAL A 248 4.30 -45.98 -13.61
C VAL A 248 3.45 -47.14 -14.03
#